data_5370ad27600b0b989b4a0eab4fc734b2
#
_entry.id   5370ad27600b0b989b4a0eab4fc734b2
#
_cell.length_a   1.000
_cell.length_b   1.000
_cell.length_c   1.000
_cell.angle_alpha   90.00
_cell.angle_beta   90.00
_cell.angle_gamma   90.00
#
_symmetry.space_group_name_H-M   'P 1'
#
loop_
_entity.id
_entity.type
_entity.pdbx_description
1 polymer ?
#
loop_
_entity_poly.entity_id
_entity_poly.type
_entity_poly.pdbx_seq_one_letter_code
_entity_poly.pdbx_strand_id
1 'polypeptide(L)'
;MIVSLKLWKKEWKCCADTPQYSHVLLPLKMTINERQEQLLKDLSLFQDWTERYEYVISLGRQLTEMPPERKTDDKLIEGCQSQVWLEAYFEDGGVHYRADSDSQITKGMIALFIHFLDGESPENILTADFAFIEKTGLKEHLAPTRANALNLMAIQMKQRALDFTGAPD
;
A
#
# COMPACT_ATOMS: atom_id res chain seq x y z
N MET A 1 -14.91 16.63 22.34
CA MET A 1 -15.99 15.96 21.60
C MET A 1 -15.35 14.80 20.84
N ILE A 2 -15.52 13.60 21.35
CA ILE A 2 -14.94 12.37 20.83
C ILE A 2 -15.78 11.98 19.62
N VAL A 3 -15.31 12.32 18.41
CA VAL A 3 -15.93 11.82 17.18
C VAL A 3 -15.51 10.37 17.04
N SER A 4 -16.50 9.56 17.21
CA SER A 4 -16.47 8.13 17.41
C SER A 4 -15.66 7.39 16.33
N LEU A 5 -14.59 6.74 16.73
CA LEU A 5 -13.90 5.64 16.05
C LEU A 5 -14.83 4.48 15.58
N LYS A 6 -16.13 4.58 15.83
CA LYS A 6 -17.13 3.55 15.54
C LYS A 6 -17.65 3.57 14.10
N LEU A 7 -17.52 4.67 13.35
CA LEU A 7 -17.97 4.71 11.96
C LEU A 7 -16.99 4.03 11.01
N TRP A 8 -15.72 4.03 11.36
CA TRP A 8 -14.66 3.50 10.51
C TRP A 8 -14.60 1.97 10.47
N LYS A 9 -15.10 1.29 11.52
CA LYS A 9 -15.13 -0.19 11.58
C LYS A 9 -16.20 -0.84 10.70
N LYS A 10 -17.10 -0.09 10.08
CA LYS A 10 -18.28 -0.66 9.42
C LYS A 10 -18.14 -0.88 7.90
N GLU A 11 -17.15 -0.25 7.25
CA GLU A 11 -17.04 -0.32 5.79
C GLU A 11 -15.91 -1.23 5.26
N TRP A 12 -14.97 -1.65 6.12
CA TRP A 12 -13.84 -2.48 5.71
C TRP A 12 -13.98 -3.98 6.01
N LYS A 13 -15.17 -4.43 6.42
CA LYS A 13 -15.43 -5.84 6.78
C LYS A 13 -15.85 -6.74 5.61
N CYS A 14 -15.62 -6.34 4.38
CA CYS A 14 -16.07 -7.13 3.22
C CYS A 14 -14.91 -7.66 2.38
N CYS A 15 -13.96 -8.38 2.94
CA CYS A 15 -13.10 -9.28 2.17
C CYS A 15 -12.62 -10.46 3.02
N ALA A 16 -13.57 -11.15 3.69
CA ALA A 16 -13.35 -12.52 4.14
C ALA A 16 -14.72 -13.23 4.17
N ASP A 17 -14.84 -14.24 3.32
CA ASP A 17 -15.95 -15.20 3.24
C ASP A 17 -17.31 -14.65 2.76
N THR A 18 -17.52 -14.68 1.44
CA THR A 18 -18.73 -15.33 0.89
C THR A 18 -18.66 -15.48 -0.63
N PRO A 19 -18.87 -16.68 -1.19
CA PRO A 19 -19.14 -16.86 -2.61
C PRO A 19 -20.63 -16.58 -2.83
N GLN A 20 -20.98 -15.53 -3.52
CA GLN A 20 -22.25 -15.25 -4.20
C GLN A 20 -22.61 -13.76 -4.14
N TYR A 21 -21.98 -12.95 -4.98
CA TYR A 21 -22.66 -11.78 -5.53
C TYR A 21 -22.39 -11.69 -7.02
N SER A 22 -23.14 -12.49 -7.79
CA SER A 22 -23.38 -12.25 -9.19
C SER A 22 -24.24 -11.00 -9.32
N HIS A 23 -23.77 -10.04 -10.15
CA HIS A 23 -24.55 -8.91 -10.68
C HIS A 23 -25.01 -7.83 -9.68
N VAL A 24 -24.08 -7.21 -8.98
CA VAL A 24 -24.23 -5.81 -8.58
C VAL A 24 -23.15 -5.01 -9.30
N LEU A 25 -23.54 -3.93 -9.98
CA LEU A 25 -22.68 -2.96 -10.65
C LEU A 25 -21.38 -2.83 -9.84
N LEU A 26 -20.28 -3.38 -10.38
CA LEU A 26 -18.95 -3.17 -9.81
C LEU A 26 -18.78 -1.66 -9.68
N PRO A 27 -18.46 -1.12 -8.50
CA PRO A 27 -18.02 0.26 -8.44
C PRO A 27 -16.91 0.39 -9.46
N LEU A 28 -17.01 1.36 -10.36
CA LEU A 28 -15.98 1.70 -11.33
C LEU A 28 -14.65 1.63 -10.60
N LYS A 29 -13.76 0.73 -11.00
CA LYS A 29 -12.48 0.51 -10.31
C LYS A 29 -11.78 1.86 -10.23
N MET A 30 -11.57 2.36 -9.02
CA MET A 30 -10.88 3.63 -8.81
C MET A 30 -9.50 3.55 -9.41
N THR A 31 -9.12 4.57 -10.17
CA THR A 31 -7.77 4.71 -10.69
C THR A 31 -6.76 4.93 -9.56
N ILE A 32 -5.48 4.69 -9.83
CA ILE A 32 -4.40 4.97 -8.88
C ILE A 32 -4.49 6.42 -8.36
N ASN A 33 -4.75 7.38 -9.24
CA ASN A 33 -4.86 8.79 -8.85
C ASN A 33 -6.05 9.06 -7.93
N GLU A 34 -7.21 8.49 -8.21
CA GLU A 34 -8.40 8.63 -7.35
C GLU A 34 -8.16 8.02 -5.96
N ARG A 35 -7.48 6.88 -5.87
CA ARG A 35 -7.09 6.27 -4.59
C ARG A 35 -6.10 7.15 -3.82
N GLN A 36 -5.13 7.77 -4.51
CA GLN A 36 -4.21 8.72 -3.89
C GLN A 36 -4.94 9.96 -3.36
N GLU A 37 -5.89 10.51 -4.13
CA GLU A 37 -6.71 11.65 -3.68
C GLU A 37 -7.59 11.30 -2.49
N GLN A 38 -8.15 10.09 -2.45
CA GLN A 38 -8.92 9.62 -1.30
C GLN A 38 -8.04 9.53 -0.05
N LEU A 39 -6.84 8.96 -0.16
CA LEU A 39 -5.89 8.91 0.96
C LEU A 39 -5.54 10.31 1.48
N LEU A 40 -5.31 11.27 0.57
CA LEU A 40 -5.04 12.66 0.96
C LEU A 40 -6.20 13.27 1.75
N LYS A 41 -7.44 12.98 1.34
CA LYS A 41 -8.64 13.40 2.07
C LYS A 41 -8.69 12.74 3.46
N ASP A 42 -8.44 11.43 3.54
CA ASP A 42 -8.45 10.69 4.80
C ASP A 42 -7.40 11.25 5.77
N LEU A 43 -6.17 11.46 5.28
CA LEU A 43 -5.09 12.06 6.09
C LEU A 43 -5.39 13.50 6.52
N SER A 44 -6.18 14.25 5.77
CA SER A 44 -6.57 15.62 6.13
C SER A 44 -7.56 15.68 7.30
N LEU A 45 -8.21 14.57 7.64
CA LEU A 45 -9.10 14.48 8.79
C LEU A 45 -8.35 14.48 10.14
N PHE A 46 -7.08 14.12 10.12
CA PHE A 46 -6.24 14.07 11.30
C PHE A 46 -5.59 15.42 11.56
N GLN A 47 -5.67 15.87 12.82
CA GLN A 47 -5.19 17.22 13.20
C GLN A 47 -3.69 17.26 13.45
N ASP A 48 -3.12 16.17 13.91
CA ASP A 48 -1.70 16.07 14.22
C ASP A 48 -1.00 14.88 13.55
N TRP A 49 0.33 14.88 13.63
CA TRP A 49 1.16 13.86 13.01
C TRP A 49 1.13 12.52 13.74
N THR A 50 0.82 12.50 15.02
CA THR A 50 0.69 11.26 15.78
C THR A 50 -0.48 10.45 15.27
N GLU A 51 -1.64 11.10 15.07
CA GLU A 51 -2.82 10.46 14.49
C GLU A 51 -2.57 9.96 13.07
N ARG A 52 -1.85 10.75 12.24
CA ARG A 52 -1.47 10.33 10.88
C ARG A 52 -0.55 9.10 10.88
N TYR A 53 0.41 9.04 11.79
CA TYR A 53 1.27 7.87 11.96
C TYR A 53 0.49 6.64 12.43
N GLU A 54 -0.42 6.80 13.37
CA GLU A 54 -1.29 5.72 13.81
C GLU A 54 -2.15 5.18 12.67
N TYR A 55 -2.67 6.06 11.82
CA TYR A 55 -3.39 5.67 10.62
C TYR A 55 -2.50 4.86 9.66
N VAL A 56 -1.30 5.34 9.34
CA VAL A 56 -0.35 4.63 8.48
C VAL A 56 0.01 3.26 9.07
N ILE A 57 0.28 3.17 10.37
CA ILE A 57 0.54 1.91 11.07
C ILE A 57 -0.67 0.98 10.97
N SER A 58 -1.88 1.52 11.07
CA SER A 58 -3.11 0.73 10.98
C SER A 58 -3.28 0.08 9.60
N LEU A 59 -2.86 0.74 8.52
CA LEU A 59 -2.82 0.15 7.19
C LEU A 59 -1.84 -1.01 7.11
N GLY A 60 -0.66 -0.86 7.72
CA GLY A 60 0.33 -1.94 7.80
C GLY A 60 -0.18 -3.19 8.53
N ARG A 61 -0.98 -2.99 9.59
CA ARG A 61 -1.59 -4.11 10.34
C ARG A 61 -2.64 -4.89 9.56
N GLN A 62 -3.16 -4.34 8.46
CA GLN A 62 -4.13 -4.99 7.59
C GLN A 62 -3.46 -5.88 6.55
N LEU A 63 -2.16 -5.70 6.31
CA LEU A 63 -1.42 -6.59 5.41
C LEU A 63 -1.35 -7.99 6.00
N THR A 64 -1.61 -8.98 5.15
CA THR A 64 -1.40 -10.38 5.51
C THR A 64 0.07 -10.60 5.86
N GLU A 65 0.34 -11.20 7.01
CA GLU A 65 1.71 -11.52 7.43
C GLU A 65 2.38 -12.43 6.40
N MET A 66 3.63 -12.10 6.08
CA MET A 66 4.45 -12.95 5.23
C MET A 66 5.04 -14.08 6.08
N PRO A 67 4.79 -15.36 5.71
CA PRO A 67 5.36 -16.48 6.45
C PRO A 67 6.89 -16.42 6.49
N PRO A 68 7.53 -16.87 7.59
CA PRO A 68 8.98 -16.78 7.74
C PRO A 68 9.78 -17.39 6.59
N GLU A 69 9.30 -18.48 6.01
CA GLU A 69 9.92 -19.17 4.88
C GLU A 69 9.88 -18.35 3.57
N ARG A 70 9.03 -17.33 3.51
CA ARG A 70 8.96 -16.40 2.38
C ARG A 70 9.80 -15.13 2.59
N LYS A 71 10.30 -14.90 3.79
CA LYS A 71 11.14 -13.74 4.12
C LYS A 71 12.60 -14.03 3.76
N THR A 72 12.87 -14.13 2.47
CA THR A 72 14.18 -14.45 1.90
C THR A 72 14.93 -13.21 1.45
N ASP A 73 16.24 -13.29 1.28
CA ASP A 73 17.09 -12.15 0.95
C ASP A 73 16.78 -11.54 -0.43
N ASP A 74 16.34 -12.36 -1.38
CA ASP A 74 15.92 -11.91 -2.72
C ASP A 74 14.66 -11.02 -2.71
N LYS A 75 13.91 -11.04 -1.61
CA LYS A 75 12.73 -10.21 -1.41
C LYS A 75 12.99 -8.95 -0.60
N LEU A 76 14.16 -8.82 0.00
CA LEU A 76 14.53 -7.64 0.75
C LEU A 76 14.62 -6.41 -0.16
N ILE A 77 14.08 -5.29 0.31
CA ILE A 77 14.33 -3.98 -0.27
C ILE A 77 15.64 -3.45 0.32
N GLU A 78 16.68 -3.45 -0.49
CA GLU A 78 17.98 -2.94 -0.07
C GLU A 78 17.95 -1.43 0.19
N GLY A 79 18.77 -0.99 1.16
CA GLY A 79 18.90 0.43 1.50
C GLY A 79 17.88 0.98 2.48
N CYS A 80 16.93 0.15 2.95
CA CYS A 80 16.06 0.48 4.06
C CYS A 80 16.76 0.22 5.41
N GLN A 81 16.54 1.08 6.40
CA GLN A 81 17.06 0.88 7.76
C GLN A 81 16.41 -0.33 8.45
N SER A 82 15.13 -0.54 8.19
CA SER A 82 14.36 -1.71 8.64
C SER A 82 14.37 -2.77 7.55
N GLN A 83 14.24 -4.03 7.93
CA GLN A 83 14.02 -5.10 6.97
C GLN A 83 12.62 -4.96 6.38
N VAL A 84 12.55 -4.93 5.05
CA VAL A 84 11.28 -4.88 4.30
C VAL A 84 11.35 -5.94 3.23
N TRP A 85 10.45 -6.92 3.34
CA TRP A 85 10.30 -7.96 2.31
C TRP A 85 9.14 -7.58 1.40
N LEU A 86 9.36 -7.68 0.10
CA LEU A 86 8.38 -7.41 -0.95
C LEU A 86 8.37 -8.55 -1.95
N GLU A 87 7.20 -9.10 -2.20
CA GLU A 87 6.94 -10.09 -3.24
C GLU A 87 5.85 -9.55 -4.17
N ALA A 88 6.00 -9.79 -5.48
CA ALA A 88 4.96 -9.51 -6.45
C ALA A 88 4.57 -10.79 -7.18
N TYR A 89 3.31 -10.89 -7.59
CA TYR A 89 2.79 -11.98 -8.42
C TYR A 89 1.71 -11.43 -9.35
N PHE A 90 1.47 -12.13 -10.44
CA PHE A 90 0.49 -11.74 -11.44
C PHE A 90 -0.73 -12.67 -11.35
N GLU A 91 -1.92 -12.11 -11.23
CA GLU A 91 -3.17 -12.85 -11.15
C GLU A 91 -4.31 -11.96 -11.67
N ASP A 92 -5.26 -12.54 -12.40
CA ASP A 92 -6.45 -11.86 -12.93
C ASP A 92 -6.15 -10.55 -13.70
N GLY A 93 -5.08 -10.54 -14.52
CA GLY A 93 -4.68 -9.38 -15.32
C GLY A 93 -4.04 -8.23 -14.52
N GLY A 94 -3.74 -8.44 -13.25
CA GLY A 94 -3.14 -7.44 -12.36
C GLY A 94 -1.92 -7.93 -11.60
N VAL A 95 -1.07 -7.00 -11.21
CA VAL A 95 0.06 -7.26 -10.31
C VAL A 95 -0.40 -7.11 -8.88
N HIS A 96 -0.16 -8.14 -8.09
CA HIS A 96 -0.46 -8.17 -6.67
C HIS A 96 0.82 -8.18 -5.85
N TYR A 97 0.76 -7.59 -4.66
CA TYR A 97 1.91 -7.44 -3.79
C TYR A 97 1.65 -8.05 -2.42
N ARG A 98 2.68 -8.70 -1.89
CA ARG A 98 2.77 -9.07 -0.47
C ARG A 98 3.99 -8.42 0.12
N ALA A 99 3.86 -7.83 1.29
CA ALA A 99 4.99 -7.22 1.98
C ALA A 99 4.90 -7.41 3.48
N ASP A 100 6.06 -7.40 4.11
CA ASP A 100 6.19 -7.39 5.56
C ASP A 100 7.42 -6.57 5.98
N SER A 101 7.49 -6.19 7.25
CA SER A 101 8.63 -5.48 7.82
C SER A 101 8.75 -5.76 9.32
N ASP A 102 9.97 -5.69 9.83
CA ASP A 102 10.27 -5.73 11.26
C ASP A 102 9.90 -4.41 12.00
N SER A 103 9.53 -3.38 11.26
CA SER A 103 9.10 -2.07 11.78
C SER A 103 7.65 -1.79 11.41
N GLN A 104 6.80 -1.48 12.41
CA GLN A 104 5.38 -1.20 12.19
C GLN A 104 5.14 0.01 11.28
N ILE A 105 5.91 1.09 11.45
CA ILE A 105 5.78 2.28 10.60
C ILE A 105 6.23 1.99 9.17
N THR A 106 7.31 1.23 9.00
CA THR A 106 7.81 0.84 7.68
C THR A 106 6.83 -0.09 6.98
N LYS A 107 6.23 -1.04 7.71
CA LYS A 107 5.13 -1.88 7.21
C LYS A 107 3.93 -1.04 6.78
N GLY A 108 3.61 0.02 7.53
CA GLY A 108 2.57 0.98 7.15
C GLY A 108 2.92 1.75 5.88
N MET A 109 4.17 2.17 5.72
CA MET A 109 4.62 2.88 4.53
C MET A 109 4.49 2.02 3.26
N ILE A 110 4.90 0.76 3.29
CA ILE A 110 4.73 -0.13 2.14
C ILE A 110 3.25 -0.45 1.88
N ALA A 111 2.43 -0.50 2.94
CA ALA A 111 0.99 -0.69 2.80
C ALA A 111 0.30 0.45 2.03
N LEU A 112 0.78 1.69 2.16
CA LEU A 112 0.27 2.81 1.35
C LEU A 112 0.43 2.53 -0.15
N PHE A 113 1.60 2.05 -0.58
CA PHE A 113 1.84 1.73 -1.99
C PHE A 113 0.98 0.56 -2.45
N ILE A 114 0.88 -0.50 -1.65
CA ILE A 114 0.03 -1.65 -1.96
C ILE A 114 -1.42 -1.18 -2.16
N HIS A 115 -1.92 -0.30 -1.30
CA HIS A 115 -3.27 0.24 -1.41
C HIS A 115 -3.56 0.91 -2.77
N PHE A 116 -2.55 1.50 -3.42
CA PHE A 116 -2.72 2.13 -4.73
C PHE A 116 -2.49 1.20 -5.90
N LEU A 117 -1.54 0.26 -5.77
CA LEU A 117 -0.96 -0.48 -6.88
C LEU A 117 -1.51 -1.89 -7.00
N ASP A 118 -2.04 -2.46 -5.90
CA ASP A 118 -2.49 -3.85 -5.91
C ASP A 118 -3.63 -4.08 -6.91
N GLY A 119 -3.48 -5.10 -7.74
CA GLY A 119 -4.43 -5.46 -8.79
C GLY A 119 -4.44 -4.50 -10.00
N GLU A 120 -3.45 -3.62 -10.14
CA GLU A 120 -3.29 -2.78 -11.33
C GLU A 120 -2.46 -3.49 -12.40
N SER A 121 -2.66 -3.11 -13.68
CA SER A 121 -1.82 -3.62 -14.75
C SER A 121 -0.36 -3.17 -14.60
N PRO A 122 0.61 -3.95 -15.11
CA PRO A 122 2.03 -3.55 -15.08
C PRO A 122 2.24 -2.15 -15.66
N GLU A 123 1.58 -1.81 -16.77
CA GLU A 123 1.69 -0.52 -17.45
C GLU A 123 1.20 0.63 -16.57
N ASN A 124 0.07 0.44 -15.87
CA ASN A 124 -0.47 1.44 -14.95
C ASN A 124 0.49 1.68 -13.78
N ILE A 125 1.09 0.62 -13.25
CA ILE A 125 2.07 0.71 -12.15
C ILE A 125 3.34 1.45 -12.61
N LEU A 126 3.87 1.11 -13.79
CA LEU A 126 5.09 1.72 -14.32
C LEU A 126 4.92 3.23 -14.58
N THR A 127 3.75 3.63 -15.05
CA THR A 127 3.43 5.04 -15.34
C THR A 127 2.90 5.81 -14.13
N ALA A 128 2.60 5.12 -13.02
CA ALA A 128 2.07 5.77 -11.81
C ALA A 128 2.98 6.89 -11.30
N ASP A 129 2.38 8.03 -11.01
CA ASP A 129 3.02 9.11 -10.26
C ASP A 129 2.70 8.97 -8.78
N PHE A 130 3.71 9.11 -7.93
CA PHE A 130 3.57 9.05 -6.48
C PHE A 130 3.60 10.45 -5.86
N ALA A 131 2.96 11.42 -6.50
CA ALA A 131 2.86 12.80 -6.01
C ALA A 131 2.21 12.89 -4.60
N PHE A 132 1.50 11.87 -4.17
CA PHE A 132 0.95 11.81 -2.82
C PHE A 132 2.02 11.88 -1.74
N ILE A 133 3.21 11.31 -1.97
CA ILE A 133 4.32 11.32 -1.01
C ILE A 133 4.70 12.75 -0.64
N GLU A 134 4.76 13.64 -1.65
CA GLU A 134 5.05 15.06 -1.42
C GLU A 134 3.84 15.79 -0.81
N LYS A 135 2.64 15.54 -1.35
CA LYS A 135 1.41 16.22 -0.92
C LYS A 135 0.98 15.87 0.50
N THR A 136 1.33 14.68 1.00
CA THR A 136 1.01 14.28 2.38
C THR A 136 1.89 14.96 3.42
N GLY A 137 3.04 15.50 3.03
CA GLY A 137 4.06 15.98 3.97
C GLY A 137 4.73 14.86 4.78
N LEU A 138 4.56 13.60 4.40
CA LEU A 138 5.17 12.47 5.11
C LEU A 138 6.70 12.56 5.16
N LYS A 139 7.32 13.00 4.06
CA LYS A 139 8.78 13.10 3.99
C LYS A 139 9.36 14.07 5.02
N GLU A 140 8.70 15.20 5.23
CA GLU A 140 9.18 16.27 6.12
C GLU A 140 9.10 15.86 7.60
N HIS A 141 8.22 14.93 7.90
CA HIS A 141 7.99 14.47 9.28
C HIS A 141 8.62 13.12 9.60
N LEU A 142 9.16 12.43 8.59
CA LEU A 142 9.93 11.20 8.78
C LEU A 142 11.42 11.53 8.99
N ALA A 143 12.12 10.69 9.75
CA ALA A 143 13.59 10.73 9.75
C ALA A 143 14.12 10.54 8.31
N PRO A 144 15.24 11.19 7.93
CA PRO A 144 15.76 11.15 6.55
C PRO A 144 15.91 9.74 5.97
N THR A 145 16.30 8.77 6.79
CA THR A 145 16.43 7.36 6.40
C THR A 145 15.10 6.74 6.00
N ARG A 146 14.00 7.09 6.70
CA ARG A 146 12.65 6.62 6.37
C ARG A 146 12.05 7.35 5.18
N ALA A 147 12.34 8.64 5.03
CA ALA A 147 11.96 9.40 3.85
C ALA A 147 12.59 8.80 2.58
N ASN A 148 13.87 8.39 2.66
CA ASN A 148 14.54 7.69 1.55
C ASN A 148 13.90 6.31 1.28
N ALA A 149 13.49 5.58 2.32
CA ALA A 149 12.84 4.28 2.19
C ALA A 149 11.55 4.34 1.36
N LEU A 150 10.77 5.43 1.44
CA LEU A 150 9.59 5.62 0.59
C LEU A 150 9.95 5.61 -0.90
N ASN A 151 11.02 6.29 -1.29
CA ASN A 151 11.47 6.31 -2.68
C ASN A 151 11.95 4.92 -3.13
N LEU A 152 12.68 4.21 -2.27
CA LEU A 152 13.15 2.85 -2.57
C LEU A 152 11.98 1.87 -2.74
N MET A 153 10.96 1.95 -1.89
CA MET A 153 9.74 1.14 -2.02
C MET A 153 9.05 1.39 -3.37
N ALA A 154 8.86 2.67 -3.74
CA ALA A 154 8.25 3.02 -5.03
C ALA A 154 9.03 2.43 -6.22
N ILE A 155 10.35 2.55 -6.21
CA ILE A 155 11.23 2.02 -7.26
C ILE A 155 11.13 0.49 -7.30
N GLN A 156 11.23 -0.18 -6.16
CA GLN A 156 11.22 -1.64 -6.09
C GLN A 156 9.87 -2.22 -6.52
N MET A 157 8.76 -1.58 -6.19
CA MET A 157 7.44 -2.03 -6.64
C MET A 157 7.29 -1.92 -8.15
N LYS A 158 7.77 -0.82 -8.76
CA LYS A 158 7.81 -0.68 -10.22
C LYS A 158 8.73 -1.71 -10.88
N GLN A 159 9.91 -1.95 -10.32
CA GLN A 159 10.84 -2.95 -10.85
C GLN A 159 10.23 -4.35 -10.86
N ARG A 160 9.55 -4.74 -9.78
CA ARG A 160 8.87 -6.05 -9.72
C ARG A 160 7.66 -6.14 -10.67
N ALA A 161 6.97 -5.04 -10.93
CA ALA A 161 5.91 -5.00 -11.92
C ALA A 161 6.44 -5.15 -13.35
N LEU A 162 7.66 -4.70 -13.62
CA LEU A 162 8.30 -4.82 -14.94
C LEU A 162 8.45 -6.28 -15.40
N ASP A 163 8.65 -7.20 -14.45
CA ASP A 163 8.79 -8.64 -14.74
C ASP A 163 7.52 -9.25 -15.34
N PHE A 164 6.37 -8.58 -15.20
CA PHE A 164 5.07 -9.02 -15.70
C PHE A 164 4.60 -8.27 -16.95
N THR A 165 5.42 -7.36 -17.51
CA THR A 165 5.06 -6.69 -18.76
C THR A 165 5.00 -7.70 -19.90
N GLY A 166 3.83 -7.75 -20.58
CA GLY A 166 3.58 -8.73 -21.65
C GLY A 166 3.15 -10.11 -21.17
N ALA A 167 2.85 -10.29 -19.90
CA ALA A 167 2.19 -11.50 -19.42
C ALA A 167 0.79 -11.59 -20.06
N PRO A 168 0.36 -12.77 -20.55
CA PRO A 168 -0.99 -12.94 -21.09
C PRO A 168 -2.02 -12.83 -19.94
N ASP A 169 -3.15 -12.22 -20.26
CA ASP A 169 -4.33 -12.13 -19.37
C ASP A 169 -4.85 -13.50 -18.97
#